data_abafc8fc51fd8cea347b8f922e6a7f17
#
_entry.id   abafc8fc51fd8cea347b8f922e6a7f17
#
_cell.length_a   1.000
_cell.length_b   1.000
_cell.length_c   1.000
_cell.angle_alpha   90.00
_cell.angle_beta   90.00
_cell.angle_gamma   90.00
#
_symmetry.space_group_name_H-M   'P 1'
#
loop_
_entity.id
_entity.type
_entity.pdbx_description
1 polymer ?
#
loop_
_entity_poly.entity_id
_entity_poly.type
_entity_poly.pdbx_seq_one_letter_code
_entity_poly.pdbx_strand_id
1 'polypeptide(L)'
;VLFPSEGFSLATLITKTYTKRKQQRSDCMNYTGYLRQPHYYETDQMGIIHHSNYIRWFEEARVDWLTFLDVPYYKIEEAGIIIPVLAVTCDYKEMIRYEDQVRIEVTIDHYTGTRLEFSYHIYNQTTENLLTTGTSKHCFLDKETNRLLQLRRSHPEIHRIFSETFERQKETTND
;
A
#
# COMPACT_ATOMS: atom_id res chain seq x y z
N VAL A 1 -49.82 8.08 -15.39
CA VAL A 1 -48.69 8.29 -14.44
C VAL A 1 -47.47 8.61 -15.27
N LEU A 2 -47.12 9.89 -15.32
CA LEU A 2 -45.93 10.38 -16.04
C LEU A 2 -44.68 10.16 -15.13
N PHE A 3 -43.67 9.43 -15.61
CA PHE A 3 -42.35 9.40 -15.01
C PHE A 3 -41.54 10.59 -15.56
N PRO A 4 -40.91 11.41 -14.72
CA PRO A 4 -40.04 12.46 -15.20
C PRO A 4 -38.72 11.80 -15.66
N SER A 5 -38.36 11.96 -16.94
CA SER A 5 -37.06 11.63 -17.50
C SER A 5 -36.06 12.73 -17.10
N GLU A 6 -35.37 12.55 -15.97
CA GLU A 6 -34.22 13.38 -15.68
C GLU A 6 -33.03 12.91 -16.56
N GLY A 7 -32.93 13.58 -17.71
CA GLY A 7 -31.76 13.44 -18.59
C GLY A 7 -30.53 14.11 -17.94
N PHE A 8 -29.68 13.34 -17.27
CA PHE A 8 -28.38 13.84 -16.86
C PHE A 8 -27.51 14.07 -18.09
N SER A 9 -27.14 15.35 -18.31
CA SER A 9 -26.20 15.73 -19.36
C SER A 9 -24.86 15.01 -19.18
N LEU A 10 -24.25 14.60 -20.30
CA LEU A 10 -22.91 13.98 -20.34
C LEU A 10 -21.87 14.84 -19.56
N ALA A 11 -22.00 16.17 -19.62
CA ALA A 11 -21.19 17.10 -18.84
C ALA A 11 -21.37 16.93 -17.32
N THR A 12 -22.59 16.67 -16.85
CA THR A 12 -22.88 16.44 -15.42
C THR A 12 -22.29 15.12 -14.93
N LEU A 13 -22.30 14.07 -15.76
CA LEU A 13 -21.67 12.79 -15.47
C LEU A 13 -20.15 12.92 -15.41
N ILE A 14 -19.53 13.63 -16.37
CA ILE A 14 -18.09 13.89 -16.40
C ILE A 14 -17.68 14.71 -15.18
N THR A 15 -18.41 15.75 -14.83
CA THR A 15 -18.14 16.59 -13.65
C THR A 15 -18.28 15.81 -12.36
N LYS A 16 -19.32 14.98 -12.20
CA LYS A 16 -19.47 14.09 -11.04
C LYS A 16 -18.33 13.08 -10.92
N THR A 17 -17.92 12.49 -12.03
CA THR A 17 -16.79 11.53 -12.05
C THR A 17 -15.47 12.22 -11.73
N TYR A 18 -15.25 13.43 -12.26
CA TYR A 18 -14.06 14.24 -11.96
C TYR A 18 -14.03 14.69 -10.49
N THR A 19 -15.16 15.16 -9.96
CA THR A 19 -15.28 15.58 -8.55
C THR A 19 -15.11 14.39 -7.61
N LYS A 20 -15.65 13.22 -7.93
CA LYS A 20 -15.46 11.99 -7.16
C LYS A 20 -13.99 11.55 -7.18
N ARG A 21 -13.30 11.64 -8.33
CA ARG A 21 -11.87 11.39 -8.43
C ARG A 21 -11.03 12.42 -7.66
N LYS A 22 -11.43 13.68 -7.64
CA LYS A 22 -10.74 14.74 -6.87
C LYS A 22 -10.96 14.58 -5.37
N GLN A 23 -12.14 14.17 -4.93
CA GLN A 23 -12.45 13.86 -3.53
C GLN A 23 -11.67 12.63 -3.08
N GLN A 24 -11.65 11.56 -3.87
CA GLN A 24 -10.87 10.35 -3.63
C GLN A 24 -9.35 10.62 -3.60
N ARG A 25 -8.87 11.65 -4.33
CA ARG A 25 -7.47 12.12 -4.25
C ARG A 25 -7.16 12.91 -2.98
N SER A 26 -8.13 13.63 -2.40
CA SER A 26 -7.95 14.30 -1.10
C SER A 26 -7.98 13.28 0.05
N ASP A 27 -8.74 12.19 -0.10
CA ASP A 27 -8.80 11.09 0.87
C ASP A 27 -7.50 10.25 0.86
N CYS A 28 -6.70 10.26 -0.24
CA CYS A 28 -5.34 9.70 -0.29
C CYS A 28 -4.35 10.37 0.69
N MET A 29 -4.69 11.49 1.28
CA MET A 29 -3.89 12.13 2.35
C MET A 29 -4.11 11.51 3.73
N ASN A 30 -5.05 10.55 3.87
CA ASN A 30 -5.49 10.03 5.17
C ASN A 30 -5.33 8.50 5.30
N TYR A 31 -4.35 7.88 4.63
CA TYR A 31 -4.03 6.49 4.95
C TYR A 31 -3.43 6.43 6.36
N THR A 32 -4.20 5.90 7.28
CA THR A 32 -3.83 5.83 8.70
C THR A 32 -2.98 4.62 9.06
N GLY A 33 -2.66 3.77 8.08
CA GLY A 33 -1.97 2.50 8.27
C GLY A 33 -2.91 1.30 8.32
N TYR A 34 -2.35 0.11 8.14
CA TYR A 34 -3.04 -1.16 8.23
C TYR A 34 -3.19 -1.57 9.70
N LEU A 35 -4.43 -1.73 10.16
CA LEU A 35 -4.73 -2.19 11.52
C LEU A 35 -4.76 -3.71 11.56
N ARG A 36 -4.05 -4.31 12.50
CA ARG A 36 -3.96 -5.75 12.66
C ARG A 36 -4.01 -6.16 14.12
N GLN A 37 -4.77 -7.21 14.40
CA GLN A 37 -4.66 -7.95 15.63
C GLN A 37 -3.91 -9.26 15.34
N PRO A 38 -2.79 -9.52 16.05
CA PRO A 38 -2.08 -10.79 15.96
C PRO A 38 -2.97 -12.00 16.24
N HIS A 39 -2.72 -13.10 15.57
CA HIS A 39 -3.42 -14.36 15.84
C HIS A 39 -2.63 -15.22 16.84
N TYR A 40 -3.34 -16.01 17.64
CA TYR A 40 -2.72 -16.89 18.63
C TYR A 40 -1.69 -17.85 18.01
N TYR A 41 -1.95 -18.40 16.83
CA TYR A 41 -1.03 -19.30 16.11
C TYR A 41 0.25 -18.63 15.61
N GLU A 42 0.34 -17.31 15.68
CA GLU A 42 1.54 -16.54 15.28
C GLU A 42 2.56 -16.42 16.43
N THR A 43 2.20 -16.86 17.65
CA THR A 43 3.08 -16.79 18.81
C THR A 43 4.08 -17.96 18.83
N ASP A 44 5.21 -17.74 19.49
CA ASP A 44 6.20 -18.76 19.80
C ASP A 44 6.14 -19.18 21.27
N GLN A 45 7.10 -20.03 21.70
CA GLN A 45 7.17 -20.51 23.08
C GLN A 45 7.44 -19.42 24.13
N MET A 46 7.93 -18.24 23.72
CA MET A 46 8.11 -17.07 24.58
C MET A 46 6.81 -16.29 24.79
N GLY A 47 5.72 -16.68 24.12
CA GLY A 47 4.44 -15.99 24.14
C GLY A 47 4.46 -14.63 23.40
N ILE A 48 5.41 -14.45 22.50
CA ILE A 48 5.51 -13.29 21.62
C ILE A 48 5.32 -13.70 20.16
N ILE A 49 5.06 -12.75 19.30
CA ILE A 49 4.89 -13.01 17.87
C ILE A 49 6.21 -13.52 17.29
N HIS A 50 6.16 -14.70 16.68
CA HIS A 50 7.31 -15.31 16.03
C HIS A 50 7.81 -14.42 14.88
N HIS A 51 9.11 -14.20 14.81
CA HIS A 51 9.78 -13.27 13.91
C HIS A 51 9.40 -13.43 12.43
N SER A 52 9.06 -14.62 11.95
CA SER A 52 8.69 -14.86 10.55
C SER A 52 7.36 -14.24 10.14
N ASN A 53 6.48 -13.90 11.10
CA ASN A 53 5.17 -13.35 10.78
C ASN A 53 5.22 -11.88 10.35
N TYR A 54 6.21 -11.13 10.79
CA TYR A 54 6.34 -9.71 10.46
C TYR A 54 6.47 -9.46 8.95
N ILE A 55 7.16 -10.33 8.23
CA ILE A 55 7.31 -10.23 6.77
C ILE A 55 5.96 -10.44 6.08
N ARG A 56 5.10 -11.34 6.59
CA ARG A 56 3.73 -11.52 6.11
C ARG A 56 2.87 -10.29 6.40
N TRP A 57 3.04 -9.70 7.58
CA TRP A 57 2.34 -8.47 7.95
C TRP A 57 2.72 -7.29 7.06
N PHE A 58 3.99 -7.19 6.66
CA PHE A 58 4.43 -6.21 5.66
C PHE A 58 3.74 -6.42 4.32
N GLU A 59 3.55 -7.68 3.91
CA GLU A 59 2.82 -7.99 2.68
C GLU A 59 1.34 -7.62 2.79
N GLU A 60 0.67 -7.99 3.89
CA GLU A 60 -0.72 -7.62 4.14
C GLU A 60 -0.91 -6.10 4.11
N ALA A 61 -0.06 -5.37 4.82
CA ALA A 61 -0.11 -3.91 4.87
C ALA A 61 0.14 -3.26 3.49
N ARG A 62 1.07 -3.80 2.70
CA ARG A 62 1.34 -3.33 1.34
C ARG A 62 0.17 -3.58 0.41
N VAL A 63 -0.47 -4.75 0.48
CA VAL A 63 -1.66 -5.09 -0.33
C VAL A 63 -2.84 -4.19 0.04
N ASP A 64 -3.06 -3.94 1.33
CA ASP A 64 -4.08 -3.01 1.81
C ASP A 64 -3.81 -1.57 1.31
N TRP A 65 -2.57 -1.11 1.42
CA TRP A 65 -2.14 0.19 0.93
C TRP A 65 -2.33 0.36 -0.59
N LEU A 66 -2.02 -0.66 -1.39
CA LEU A 66 -2.28 -0.65 -2.84
C LEU A 66 -3.79 -0.57 -3.14
N THR A 67 -4.62 -1.24 -2.34
CA THR A 67 -6.07 -1.16 -2.45
C THR A 67 -6.58 0.24 -2.14
N PHE A 68 -6.03 0.87 -1.12
CA PHE A 68 -6.32 2.26 -0.78
C PHE A 68 -5.96 3.24 -1.92
N LEU A 69 -4.89 3.00 -2.66
CA LEU A 69 -4.51 3.79 -3.83
C LEU A 69 -5.34 3.52 -5.09
N ASP A 70 -6.39 2.68 -5.02
CA ASP A 70 -7.22 2.22 -6.15
C ASP A 70 -6.44 1.41 -7.21
N VAL A 71 -5.32 0.83 -6.81
CA VAL A 71 -4.52 -0.12 -7.61
C VAL A 71 -4.32 -1.44 -6.86
N PRO A 72 -5.41 -2.15 -6.49
CA PRO A 72 -5.30 -3.39 -5.75
C PRO A 72 -4.46 -4.40 -6.53
N TYR A 73 -3.75 -5.27 -5.83
CA TYR A 73 -2.74 -6.16 -6.39
C TYR A 73 -3.26 -7.00 -7.56
N TYR A 74 -4.52 -7.48 -7.47
CA TYR A 74 -5.13 -8.26 -8.57
C TYR A 74 -5.26 -7.47 -9.89
N LYS A 75 -5.54 -6.16 -9.84
CA LYS A 75 -5.58 -5.31 -11.05
C LYS A 75 -4.20 -5.13 -11.67
N ILE A 76 -3.16 -5.07 -10.85
CA ILE A 76 -1.77 -5.02 -11.31
C ILE A 76 -1.44 -6.34 -12.04
N GLU A 77 -1.84 -7.48 -11.48
CA GLU A 77 -1.65 -8.79 -12.10
C GLU A 77 -2.48 -8.98 -13.39
N GLU A 78 -3.72 -8.49 -13.43
CA GLU A 78 -4.56 -8.47 -14.64
C GLU A 78 -3.95 -7.60 -15.74
N ALA A 79 -3.24 -6.52 -15.38
CA ALA A 79 -2.47 -5.71 -16.33
C ALA A 79 -1.18 -6.38 -16.81
N GLY A 80 -0.91 -7.63 -16.41
CA GLY A 80 0.28 -8.38 -16.81
C GLY A 80 1.55 -8.02 -16.07
N ILE A 81 1.44 -7.40 -14.88
CA ILE A 81 2.58 -7.02 -14.06
C ILE A 81 2.67 -7.92 -12.83
N ILE A 82 3.87 -8.39 -12.50
CA ILE A 82 4.19 -9.00 -11.21
C ILE A 82 5.25 -8.18 -10.49
N ILE A 83 5.16 -8.18 -9.14
CA ILE A 83 6.02 -7.36 -8.27
C ILE A 83 6.72 -8.28 -7.25
N PRO A 84 7.77 -9.03 -7.66
CA PRO A 84 8.49 -9.92 -6.76
C PRO A 84 9.23 -9.16 -5.67
N VAL A 85 9.39 -9.81 -4.52
CA VAL A 85 10.26 -9.35 -3.44
C VAL A 85 11.71 -9.69 -3.78
N LEU A 86 12.59 -8.70 -3.80
CA LEU A 86 14.03 -8.86 -4.07
C LEU A 86 14.84 -8.94 -2.78
N ALA A 87 14.41 -8.20 -1.76
CA ALA A 87 15.03 -8.19 -0.43
C ALA A 87 14.01 -7.71 0.60
N VAL A 88 14.20 -8.10 1.84
CA VAL A 88 13.41 -7.64 2.98
C VAL A 88 14.33 -7.52 4.20
N THR A 89 14.10 -6.48 5.01
CA THR A 89 14.72 -6.31 6.33
C THR A 89 13.64 -6.18 7.39
N CYS A 90 13.96 -6.55 8.62
CA CYS A 90 13.07 -6.39 9.76
C CYS A 90 13.91 -6.20 11.02
N ASP A 91 13.72 -5.07 11.71
CA ASP A 91 14.39 -4.72 12.95
C ASP A 91 13.38 -4.70 14.09
N TYR A 92 13.47 -5.68 14.98
CA TYR A 92 12.60 -5.87 16.13
C TYR A 92 13.07 -4.99 17.29
N LYS A 93 12.26 -4.00 17.69
CA LYS A 93 12.60 -3.05 18.76
C LYS A 93 11.95 -3.44 20.07
N GLU A 94 10.66 -3.82 20.02
CA GLU A 94 9.88 -4.26 21.17
C GLU A 94 9.12 -5.55 20.84
N MET A 95 8.80 -6.32 21.87
CA MET A 95 8.05 -7.57 21.74
C MET A 95 6.58 -7.29 21.49
N ILE A 96 5.98 -7.97 20.52
CA ILE A 96 4.54 -7.92 20.25
C ILE A 96 3.92 -9.22 20.79
N ARG A 97 2.79 -9.11 21.49
CA ARG A 97 2.04 -10.23 22.06
C ARG A 97 0.70 -10.40 21.34
N TYR A 98 0.05 -11.52 21.61
CA TYR A 98 -1.24 -11.85 21.00
C TYR A 98 -2.35 -10.81 21.29
N GLU A 99 -2.36 -10.23 22.50
CA GLU A 99 -3.37 -9.25 22.92
C GLU A 99 -3.13 -7.84 22.36
N ASP A 100 -1.96 -7.56 21.81
CA ASP A 100 -1.64 -6.26 21.24
C ASP A 100 -2.46 -6.00 19.98
N GLN A 101 -2.80 -4.74 19.78
CA GLN A 101 -3.28 -4.24 18.49
C GLN A 101 -2.18 -3.40 17.87
N VAL A 102 -1.89 -3.68 16.60
CA VAL A 102 -0.82 -2.98 15.90
C VAL A 102 -1.33 -2.22 14.68
N ARG A 103 -0.69 -1.11 14.40
CA ARG A 103 -0.88 -0.30 13.21
C ARG A 103 0.40 -0.31 12.39
N ILE A 104 0.30 -0.65 11.12
CA ILE A 104 1.43 -0.78 10.22
C ILE A 104 1.35 0.32 9.17
N GLU A 105 2.27 1.24 9.23
CA GLU A 105 2.44 2.29 8.24
C GLU A 105 3.31 1.80 7.08
N VAL A 106 2.95 2.20 5.87
CA VAL A 106 3.66 1.86 4.63
C VAL A 106 3.99 3.14 3.90
N THR A 107 5.26 3.33 3.58
CA THR A 107 5.75 4.46 2.77
C THR A 107 6.60 3.97 1.61
N ILE A 108 6.63 4.73 0.53
CA ILE A 108 7.59 4.51 -0.57
C ILE A 108 8.87 5.25 -0.26
N ASP A 109 9.98 4.53 -0.09
CA ASP A 109 11.29 5.13 0.09
C ASP A 109 11.97 5.47 -1.23
N HIS A 110 11.76 4.62 -2.23
CA HIS A 110 12.39 4.78 -3.53
C HIS A 110 11.50 4.27 -4.67
N TYR A 111 11.40 5.06 -5.73
CA TYR A 111 10.65 4.69 -6.93
C TYR A 111 11.32 5.22 -8.21
N THR A 112 11.48 4.35 -9.22
CA THR A 112 12.10 4.71 -10.51
C THR A 112 11.24 4.34 -11.73
N GLY A 113 10.06 3.74 -11.50
CA GLY A 113 9.25 3.13 -12.55
C GLY A 113 9.72 1.73 -12.97
N THR A 114 10.87 1.27 -12.47
CA THR A 114 11.42 -0.09 -12.66
C THR A 114 11.62 -0.77 -11.31
N ARG A 115 11.97 -0.01 -10.28
CA ARG A 115 12.18 -0.46 -8.90
C ARG A 115 11.27 0.29 -7.96
N LEU A 116 10.91 -0.38 -6.88
CA LEU A 116 10.04 0.14 -5.82
C LEU A 116 10.56 -0.39 -4.48
N GLU A 117 10.83 0.52 -3.55
CA GLU A 117 11.25 0.18 -2.19
C GLU A 117 10.25 0.76 -1.20
N PHE A 118 9.86 -0.04 -0.22
CA PHE A 118 8.95 0.36 0.86
C PHE A 118 9.65 0.35 2.20
N SER A 119 9.24 1.26 3.07
CA SER A 119 9.48 1.21 4.51
C SER A 119 8.20 0.89 5.26
N TYR A 120 8.36 0.17 6.35
CA TYR A 120 7.29 -0.24 7.25
C TYR A 120 7.62 0.18 8.67
N HIS A 121 6.63 0.75 9.36
CA HIS A 121 6.70 1.05 10.78
C HIS A 121 5.52 0.40 11.48
N ILE A 122 5.78 -0.47 12.45
CA ILE A 122 4.76 -1.13 13.25
C ILE A 122 4.70 -0.43 14.59
N TYR A 123 3.54 0.13 14.91
CA TYR A 123 3.24 0.78 16.18
C TYR A 123 2.23 -0.03 16.99
N ASN A 124 2.37 0.01 18.31
CA ASN A 124 1.27 -0.37 19.19
C ASN A 124 0.16 0.67 19.06
N GLN A 125 -1.05 0.25 18.72
CA GLN A 125 -2.15 1.17 18.44
C GLN A 125 -2.63 1.95 19.68
N THR A 126 -2.40 1.42 20.88
CA THR A 126 -2.85 2.05 22.12
C THR A 126 -1.81 3.02 22.69
N THR A 127 -0.53 2.62 22.67
CA THR A 127 0.56 3.39 23.27
C THR A 127 1.32 4.26 22.28
N GLU A 128 1.10 4.07 20.98
CA GLU A 128 1.83 4.70 19.86
C GLU A 128 3.34 4.42 19.86
N ASN A 129 3.81 3.43 20.66
CA ASN A 129 5.20 3.02 20.66
C ASN A 129 5.58 2.34 19.35
N LEU A 130 6.75 2.68 18.82
CA LEU A 130 7.33 2.01 17.65
C LEU A 130 7.91 0.65 18.05
N LEU A 131 7.30 -0.42 17.58
CA LEU A 131 7.64 -1.80 17.94
C LEU A 131 8.61 -2.44 16.95
N THR A 132 8.51 -2.12 15.66
CA THR A 132 9.30 -2.75 14.60
C THR A 132 9.45 -1.81 13.41
N THR A 133 10.60 -1.85 12.76
CA THR A 133 10.80 -1.21 11.45
C THR A 133 11.23 -2.27 10.43
N GLY A 134 10.94 -2.04 9.17
CA GLY A 134 11.37 -2.93 8.11
C GLY A 134 11.37 -2.24 6.75
N THR A 135 12.00 -2.89 5.78
CA THR A 135 12.01 -2.45 4.39
C THR A 135 11.75 -3.62 3.46
N SER A 136 11.24 -3.36 2.27
CA SER A 136 11.22 -4.34 1.20
C SER A 136 11.56 -3.70 -0.14
N LYS A 137 12.29 -4.47 -0.98
CA LYS A 137 12.72 -4.04 -2.31
C LYS A 137 12.04 -4.89 -3.36
N HIS A 138 11.60 -4.24 -4.42
CA HIS A 138 10.83 -4.85 -5.50
C HIS A 138 11.29 -4.34 -6.86
N CYS A 139 10.91 -5.09 -7.90
CA CYS A 139 10.94 -4.62 -9.28
C CYS A 139 9.62 -4.97 -9.97
N PHE A 140 9.41 -4.43 -11.15
CA PHE A 140 8.25 -4.74 -11.98
C PHE A 140 8.67 -5.66 -13.11
N LEU A 141 8.03 -6.83 -13.21
CA LEU A 141 8.27 -7.79 -14.28
C LEU A 141 7.00 -7.99 -15.10
N ASP A 142 7.18 -8.22 -16.38
CA ASP A 142 6.12 -8.74 -17.25
C ASP A 142 5.79 -10.17 -16.85
N LYS A 143 4.52 -10.47 -16.65
CA LYS A 143 4.02 -11.73 -16.11
C LYS A 143 4.29 -12.92 -17.03
N GLU A 144 4.29 -12.70 -18.35
CA GLU A 144 4.47 -13.77 -19.34
C GLU A 144 5.96 -14.03 -19.64
N THR A 145 6.72 -12.95 -19.80
CA THR A 145 8.12 -13.04 -20.26
C THR A 145 9.14 -12.98 -19.11
N ASN A 146 8.73 -12.61 -17.89
CA ASN A 146 9.58 -12.34 -16.72
C ASN A 146 10.64 -11.27 -17.00
N ARG A 147 10.44 -10.41 -18.00
CA ARG A 147 11.36 -9.32 -18.31
C ARG A 147 11.04 -8.09 -17.47
N LEU A 148 12.09 -7.35 -17.13
CA LEU A 148 11.98 -6.11 -16.37
C LEU A 148 11.15 -5.08 -17.14
N LEU A 149 10.12 -4.53 -16.48
CA LEU A 149 9.26 -3.49 -17.01
C LEU A 149 9.73 -2.11 -16.59
N GLN A 150 9.60 -1.15 -17.52
CA GLN A 150 9.66 0.28 -17.22
C GLN A 150 8.23 0.82 -17.29
N LEU A 151 7.58 0.97 -16.12
CA LEU A 151 6.15 1.33 -16.03
C LEU A 151 5.81 2.63 -16.75
N ARG A 152 6.73 3.60 -16.79
CA ARG A 152 6.52 4.86 -17.49
C ARG A 152 6.16 4.65 -18.97
N ARG A 153 6.68 3.59 -19.58
CA ARG A 153 6.44 3.25 -21.00
C ARG A 153 5.33 2.25 -21.19
N SER A 154 5.31 1.20 -20.35
CA SER A 154 4.39 0.08 -20.51
C SER A 154 3.03 0.34 -19.86
N HIS A 155 2.98 0.99 -18.70
CA HIS A 155 1.77 1.20 -17.89
C HIS A 155 1.74 2.61 -17.27
N PRO A 156 1.58 3.68 -18.09
CA PRO A 156 1.73 5.07 -17.67
C PRO A 156 0.77 5.47 -16.52
N GLU A 157 -0.44 4.91 -16.47
CA GLU A 157 -1.40 5.21 -15.40
C GLU A 157 -0.91 4.67 -14.03
N ILE A 158 -0.43 3.43 -13.99
CA ILE A 158 0.13 2.83 -12.76
C ILE A 158 1.40 3.59 -12.35
N HIS A 159 2.25 3.93 -13.32
CA HIS A 159 3.44 4.76 -13.08
C HIS A 159 3.06 6.10 -12.44
N ARG A 160 2.04 6.77 -12.95
CA ARG A 160 1.58 8.05 -12.44
C ARG A 160 1.15 7.96 -10.98
N ILE A 161 0.39 6.93 -10.60
CA ILE A 161 -0.07 6.73 -9.22
C ILE A 161 1.11 6.56 -8.27
N PHE A 162 2.06 5.69 -8.58
CA PHE A 162 3.25 5.50 -7.74
C PHE A 162 4.13 6.75 -7.67
N SER A 163 4.33 7.42 -8.79
CA SER A 163 5.15 8.64 -8.86
C SER A 163 4.55 9.79 -8.04
N GLU A 164 3.24 10.07 -8.24
CA GLU A 164 2.53 11.11 -7.49
C GLU A 164 2.49 10.81 -5.98
N THR A 165 2.36 9.53 -5.60
CA THR A 165 2.35 9.13 -4.19
C THR A 165 3.73 9.29 -3.56
N PHE A 166 4.79 8.89 -4.25
CA PHE A 166 6.16 9.03 -3.79
C PHE A 166 6.55 10.50 -3.58
N GLU A 167 6.23 11.39 -4.53
CA GLU A 167 6.53 12.82 -4.39
C GLU A 167 5.77 13.45 -3.23
N ARG A 168 4.48 13.12 -3.04
CA ARG A 168 3.71 13.62 -1.89
C ARG A 168 4.27 13.18 -0.55
N GLN A 169 4.70 11.92 -0.42
CA GLN A 169 5.27 11.42 0.83
C GLN A 169 6.58 12.12 1.17
N LYS A 170 7.39 12.49 0.18
CA LYS A 170 8.62 13.28 0.38
C LYS A 170 8.34 14.69 0.91
N GLU A 171 7.30 15.34 0.37
CA GLU A 171 6.90 16.68 0.82
C GLU A 171 6.52 16.67 2.31
N THR A 172 5.74 15.67 2.74
CA THR A 172 5.29 15.52 4.14
C THR A 172 6.44 15.20 5.11
N THR A 173 7.53 14.60 4.65
CA THR A 173 8.68 14.23 5.50
C THR A 173 9.66 15.40 5.72
N ASN A 174 9.60 16.45 4.89
CA ASN A 174 10.50 17.60 4.94
C ASN A 174 9.94 18.81 5.72
N ASP A 175 8.70 18.73 6.19
CA ASP A 175 8.04 19.70 7.06
C ASP A 175 8.09 19.23 8.53
#